data_de7c5490d7ec115848bb488d6a0e251f
#
_entry.id   de7c5490d7ec115848bb488d6a0e251f
#
_cell.length_a   1.000
_cell.length_b   1.000
_cell.length_c   1.000
_cell.angle_alpha   90.00
_cell.angle_beta   90.00
_cell.angle_gamma   90.00
#
_symmetry.space_group_name_H-M   'P 1'
#
loop_
_entity.id
_entity.type
_entity.pdbx_description
1 polymer ?
#
loop_
_entity_poly.entity_id
_entity_poly.type
_entity_poly.pdbx_seq_one_letter_code
_entity_poly.pdbx_strand_id
1 'polypeptide(L)'
;FINLEEDKLHTEVPKILGSCKDGVIVPHPGPFTFTATRVPVSDGHTASITLGLEKTPDLDQVKELIEGYRGRAQELSLPQALEQPLVYRPEIDRPQPLLDRDRDNKMAVSIGRVRPADAFENGMGIIAVGHNHGRGTYGNAVLITELLVKEGLVG
;
A
#
# COMPACT_ATOMS: atom_id res chain seq x y z
N PHE A 1 -17.99 -4.38 11.10
CA PHE A 1 -17.09 -3.76 12.09
C PHE A 1 -16.02 -4.77 12.50
N ILE A 2 -14.79 -4.29 12.63
CA ILE A 2 -13.64 -5.05 13.13
C ILE A 2 -13.11 -4.29 14.34
N ASN A 3 -13.20 -4.91 15.52
CA ASN A 3 -12.82 -4.24 16.77
C ASN A 3 -11.33 -3.85 16.75
N LEU A 4 -11.03 -2.63 17.17
CA LEU A 4 -9.69 -2.02 17.27
C LEU A 4 -8.94 -1.83 15.93
N GLU A 5 -9.50 -2.21 14.78
CA GLU A 5 -8.79 -2.07 13.49
C GLU A 5 -8.67 -0.59 13.09
N GLU A 6 -9.74 0.17 13.25
CA GLU A 6 -9.74 1.61 12.93
C GLU A 6 -8.80 2.38 13.85
N ASP A 7 -8.73 2.03 15.15
CA ASP A 7 -7.81 2.64 16.11
C ASP A 7 -6.34 2.43 15.72
N LYS A 8 -6.02 1.22 15.22
CA LYS A 8 -4.69 0.91 14.68
C LYS A 8 -4.38 1.77 13.47
N LEU A 9 -5.30 1.87 12.52
CA LEU A 9 -5.10 2.67 11.30
C LEU A 9 -4.84 4.14 11.66
N HIS A 10 -5.54 4.69 12.66
CA HIS A 10 -5.32 6.06 13.14
C HIS A 10 -3.94 6.28 13.77
N THR A 11 -3.28 5.24 14.27
CA THR A 11 -1.92 5.32 14.83
C THR A 11 -0.83 4.92 13.85
N GLU A 12 -1.06 3.87 13.07
CA GLU A 12 -0.05 3.27 12.20
C GLU A 12 0.13 4.03 10.88
N VAL A 13 -0.94 4.46 10.24
CA VAL A 13 -0.85 5.15 8.94
C VAL A 13 -0.11 6.50 9.05
N PRO A 14 -0.43 7.39 10.02
CA PRO A 14 0.36 8.61 10.21
C PRO A 14 1.84 8.34 10.50
N LYS A 15 2.14 7.27 11.25
CA LYS A 15 3.51 6.84 11.54
C LYS A 15 4.24 6.40 10.28
N ILE A 16 3.61 5.57 9.42
CA ILE A 16 4.20 5.06 8.17
C ILE A 16 4.45 6.19 7.18
N LEU A 17 3.53 7.16 7.08
CA LEU A 17 3.64 8.32 6.21
C LEU A 17 4.47 9.46 6.80
N GLY A 18 4.94 9.30 8.05
CA GLY A 18 5.73 10.28 8.76
C GLY A 18 7.18 10.35 8.31
N SER A 19 7.99 11.05 9.08
CA SER A 19 9.43 11.18 8.86
C SER A 19 10.22 10.73 10.09
N CYS A 20 11.48 10.29 9.88
CA CYS A 20 12.38 10.01 10.99
C CYS A 20 13.32 11.21 11.19
N LYS A 21 13.32 11.81 12.38
CA LYS A 21 14.20 12.91 12.79
C LYS A 21 14.94 12.52 14.06
N ASP A 22 16.25 12.50 14.01
CA ASP A 22 17.11 12.15 15.15
C ASP A 22 16.73 10.81 15.82
N GLY A 23 16.38 9.81 15.01
CA GLY A 23 15.96 8.48 15.49
C GLY A 23 14.53 8.42 16.04
N VAL A 24 13.79 9.52 16.00
CA VAL A 24 12.40 9.60 16.45
C VAL A 24 11.45 9.73 15.25
N ILE A 25 10.38 8.93 15.26
CA ILE A 25 9.35 9.03 14.25
C ILE A 25 8.43 10.21 14.56
N VAL A 26 8.33 11.14 13.61
CA VAL A 26 7.37 12.25 13.62
C VAL A 26 6.22 11.86 12.70
N PRO A 27 5.01 11.63 13.24
CA PRO A 27 3.85 11.24 12.43
C PRO A 27 3.48 12.32 11.40
N HIS A 28 2.92 11.89 10.29
CA HIS A 28 2.37 12.81 9.28
C HIS A 28 1.22 13.64 9.87
N PRO A 29 1.22 14.97 9.72
CA PRO A 29 0.25 15.86 10.39
C PRO A 29 -1.12 15.92 9.70
N GLY A 30 -1.30 15.26 8.56
CA GLY A 30 -2.55 15.31 7.79
C GLY A 30 -3.73 14.69 8.52
N PRO A 31 -4.96 15.10 8.21
CA PRO A 31 -6.16 14.44 8.71
C PRO A 31 -6.35 13.09 8.05
N PHE A 32 -6.77 12.10 8.83
CA PHE A 32 -7.08 10.76 8.36
C PHE A 32 -8.45 10.32 8.85
N THR A 33 -9.18 9.59 8.01
CA THR A 33 -10.39 8.88 8.41
C THR A 33 -10.35 7.47 7.87
N PHE A 34 -10.80 6.52 8.67
CA PHE A 34 -10.78 5.10 8.32
C PHE A 34 -12.10 4.45 8.64
N THR A 35 -12.50 3.50 7.80
CA THR A 35 -13.64 2.62 8.05
C THR A 35 -13.22 1.21 7.71
N ALA A 36 -13.25 0.32 8.70
CA ALA A 36 -12.93 -1.09 8.54
C ALA A 36 -14.21 -1.95 8.58
N THR A 37 -14.43 -2.74 7.55
CA THR A 37 -15.62 -3.59 7.45
C THR A 37 -15.28 -4.98 6.94
N ARG A 38 -16.12 -5.95 7.27
CA ARG A 38 -16.10 -7.30 6.70
C ARG A 38 -16.90 -7.33 5.42
N VAL A 39 -16.35 -7.98 4.40
CA VAL A 39 -17.00 -8.21 3.11
C VAL A 39 -16.96 -9.71 2.78
N PRO A 40 -17.87 -10.23 1.96
CA PRO A 40 -17.98 -11.67 1.66
C PRO A 40 -16.93 -12.11 0.63
N VAL A 41 -15.67 -12.00 0.97
CA VAL A 41 -14.54 -12.51 0.19
C VAL A 41 -13.76 -13.54 1.03
N SER A 42 -13.19 -14.57 0.39
CA SER A 42 -12.43 -15.60 1.10
C SER A 42 -11.13 -15.02 1.65
N ASP A 43 -10.41 -14.23 0.84
CA ASP A 43 -9.14 -13.59 1.16
C ASP A 43 -8.99 -12.28 0.39
N GLY A 44 -8.07 -11.45 0.83
CA GLY A 44 -7.74 -10.18 0.21
C GLY A 44 -8.25 -8.99 1.01
N HIS A 45 -7.38 -7.99 1.13
CA HIS A 45 -7.75 -6.66 1.61
C HIS A 45 -7.99 -5.74 0.43
N THR A 46 -9.11 -5.04 0.44
CA THR A 46 -9.40 -3.99 -0.54
C THR A 46 -9.47 -2.66 0.19
N ALA A 47 -8.69 -1.70 -0.27
CA ALA A 47 -8.73 -0.33 0.22
C ALA A 47 -9.27 0.58 -0.88
N SER A 48 -10.34 1.32 -0.59
CA SER A 48 -10.78 2.47 -1.38
C SER A 48 -10.20 3.72 -0.73
N ILE A 49 -9.30 4.38 -1.41
CA ILE A 49 -8.50 5.47 -0.87
C ILE A 49 -8.83 6.75 -1.61
N THR A 50 -9.14 7.82 -0.87
CA THR A 50 -9.27 9.17 -1.41
C THR A 50 -8.20 10.05 -0.77
N LEU A 51 -7.43 10.72 -1.60
CA LEU A 51 -6.31 11.58 -1.20
C LEU A 51 -6.62 13.02 -1.53
N GLY A 52 -6.40 13.92 -0.58
CA GLY A 52 -6.28 15.36 -0.84
C GLY A 52 -4.80 15.71 -0.99
N LEU A 53 -4.42 16.34 -2.09
CA LEU A 53 -3.04 16.65 -2.43
C LEU A 53 -2.81 18.17 -2.43
N GLU A 54 -1.57 18.60 -2.29
CA GLU A 54 -1.21 20.02 -2.36
C GLU A 54 -1.38 20.62 -3.77
N LYS A 55 -1.26 19.75 -4.79
CA LYS A 55 -1.38 20.13 -6.20
C LYS A 55 -2.22 19.11 -6.95
N THR A 56 -2.90 19.54 -7.98
CA THR A 56 -3.64 18.64 -8.88
C THR A 56 -2.68 17.62 -9.49
N PRO A 57 -2.90 16.32 -9.30
CA PRO A 57 -2.01 15.29 -9.82
C PRO A 57 -2.20 15.12 -11.34
N ASP A 58 -1.11 14.90 -12.04
CA ASP A 58 -1.14 14.30 -13.37
C ASP A 58 -1.40 12.79 -13.21
N LEU A 59 -2.57 12.34 -13.61
CA LEU A 59 -2.99 10.95 -13.39
C LEU A 59 -2.18 9.94 -14.23
N ASP A 60 -1.67 10.33 -15.38
CA ASP A 60 -0.84 9.44 -16.19
C ASP A 60 0.54 9.30 -15.55
N GLN A 61 1.10 10.38 -15.04
CA GLN A 61 2.33 10.31 -14.25
C GLN A 61 2.15 9.44 -12.98
N VAL A 62 0.99 9.52 -12.31
CA VAL A 62 0.71 8.65 -11.14
C VAL A 62 0.71 7.17 -11.54
N LYS A 63 0.12 6.82 -12.69
CA LYS A 63 0.13 5.42 -13.19
C LYS A 63 1.55 4.95 -13.48
N GLU A 64 2.37 5.78 -14.12
CA GLU A 64 3.78 5.50 -14.37
C GLU A 64 4.58 5.31 -13.07
N LEU A 65 4.33 6.14 -12.05
CA LEU A 65 4.93 6.01 -10.73
C LEU A 65 4.54 4.71 -10.03
N ILE A 66 3.29 4.24 -10.18
CA ILE A 66 2.85 2.97 -9.63
C ILE A 66 3.61 1.81 -10.30
N GLU A 67 3.68 1.79 -11.63
CA GLU A 67 4.36 0.73 -12.38
C GLU A 67 5.89 0.75 -12.19
N GLY A 68 6.45 1.95 -12.11
CA GLY A 68 7.89 2.16 -11.91
C GLY A 68 8.34 2.06 -10.46
N TYR A 69 7.43 1.87 -9.50
CA TYR A 69 7.79 1.91 -8.08
C TYR A 69 8.84 0.85 -7.73
N ARG A 70 9.90 1.33 -7.07
CA ARG A 70 10.95 0.50 -6.47
C ARG A 70 11.20 1.02 -5.05
N GLY A 71 11.15 0.12 -4.10
CA GLY A 71 11.46 0.42 -2.70
C GLY A 71 12.78 -0.20 -2.28
N ARG A 72 13.11 -0.08 -1.01
CA ARG A 72 14.38 -0.55 -0.43
C ARG A 72 14.65 -2.03 -0.70
N ALA A 73 13.60 -2.87 -0.71
CA ALA A 73 13.73 -4.29 -0.99
C ALA A 73 14.27 -4.56 -2.41
N GLN A 74 13.79 -3.81 -3.40
CA GLN A 74 14.23 -3.89 -4.79
C GLN A 74 15.64 -3.30 -4.97
N GLU A 75 15.94 -2.16 -4.36
CA GLU A 75 17.27 -1.54 -4.40
C GLU A 75 18.35 -2.48 -3.87
N LEU A 76 18.06 -3.21 -2.80
CA LEU A 76 18.98 -4.17 -2.20
C LEU A 76 18.93 -5.55 -2.86
N SER A 77 18.06 -5.76 -3.84
CA SER A 77 17.85 -7.05 -4.52
C SER A 77 17.64 -8.18 -3.52
N LEU A 78 16.72 -7.97 -2.56
CA LEU A 78 16.41 -9.00 -1.57
C LEU A 78 15.81 -10.25 -2.21
N PRO A 79 16.11 -11.47 -1.71
CA PRO A 79 15.69 -12.72 -2.35
C PRO A 79 14.19 -12.86 -2.61
N GLN A 80 13.34 -12.36 -1.69
CA GLN A 80 11.88 -12.39 -1.82
C GLN A 80 11.28 -11.11 -2.41
N ALA A 81 12.12 -10.13 -2.78
CA ALA A 81 11.64 -8.90 -3.38
C ALA A 81 11.13 -9.15 -4.80
N LEU A 82 9.88 -8.79 -5.06
CA LEU A 82 9.36 -8.75 -6.42
C LEU A 82 10.04 -7.64 -7.22
N GLU A 83 10.31 -7.88 -8.47
CA GLU A 83 10.78 -6.81 -9.38
C GLU A 83 9.76 -5.68 -9.47
N GLN A 84 8.46 -6.02 -9.51
CA GLN A 84 7.35 -5.07 -9.58
C GLN A 84 6.36 -5.32 -8.43
N PRO A 85 6.55 -4.68 -7.25
CA PRO A 85 5.69 -4.90 -6.09
C PRO A 85 4.32 -4.24 -6.19
N LEU A 86 4.18 -3.19 -7.01
CA LEU A 86 2.91 -2.54 -7.33
C LEU A 86 2.58 -2.79 -8.79
N VAL A 87 1.33 -3.18 -9.07
CA VAL A 87 0.86 -3.47 -10.43
C VAL A 87 -0.35 -2.61 -10.73
N TYR A 88 -0.23 -1.73 -11.73
CA TYR A 88 -1.36 -0.93 -12.19
C TYR A 88 -2.34 -1.77 -13.00
N ARG A 89 -3.63 -1.58 -12.73
CA ARG A 89 -4.75 -2.24 -13.43
C ARG A 89 -5.54 -1.19 -14.20
N PRO A 90 -5.40 -1.13 -15.54
CA PRO A 90 -6.08 -0.13 -16.36
C PRO A 90 -7.57 -0.40 -16.58
N GLU A 91 -8.02 -1.64 -16.37
CA GLU A 91 -9.40 -2.04 -16.60
C GLU A 91 -10.36 -1.34 -15.63
N ILE A 92 -11.51 -0.91 -16.12
CA ILE A 92 -12.46 -0.09 -15.35
C ILE A 92 -13.04 -0.81 -14.13
N ASP A 93 -13.08 -2.12 -14.14
CA ASP A 93 -13.62 -3.00 -13.09
C ASP A 93 -12.53 -3.64 -12.21
N ARG A 94 -11.26 -3.23 -12.36
CA ARG A 94 -10.13 -3.76 -11.61
C ARG A 94 -9.50 -2.68 -10.72
N PRO A 95 -8.87 -3.08 -9.58
CA PRO A 95 -8.65 -4.46 -9.12
C PRO A 95 -9.86 -5.07 -8.43
N GLN A 96 -9.94 -6.40 -8.47
CA GLN A 96 -10.95 -7.20 -7.76
C GLN A 96 -10.25 -8.26 -6.90
N PRO A 97 -10.70 -8.51 -5.64
CA PRO A 97 -10.04 -9.49 -4.76
C PRO A 97 -9.87 -10.87 -5.39
N LEU A 98 -10.92 -11.39 -6.04
CA LEU A 98 -10.90 -12.72 -6.65
C LEU A 98 -9.86 -12.84 -7.78
N LEU A 99 -9.61 -11.78 -8.53
CA LEU A 99 -8.79 -11.78 -9.74
C LEU A 99 -7.37 -11.26 -9.52
N ASP A 100 -7.15 -10.49 -8.43
CA ASP A 100 -5.89 -9.74 -8.26
C ASP A 100 -5.11 -10.10 -6.99
N ARG A 101 -5.75 -10.68 -5.97
CA ARG A 101 -5.11 -10.93 -4.67
C ARG A 101 -3.96 -11.95 -4.71
N ASP A 102 -4.06 -12.95 -5.60
CA ASP A 102 -3.09 -14.05 -5.67
C ASP A 102 -1.89 -13.76 -6.58
N ARG A 103 -1.83 -12.54 -7.14
CA ARG A 103 -0.79 -12.15 -8.08
C ARG A 103 0.61 -12.24 -7.49
N ASP A 104 1.56 -12.72 -8.31
CA ASP A 104 2.98 -12.84 -7.97
C ASP A 104 3.18 -13.53 -6.60
N ASN A 105 2.65 -14.73 -6.48
CA ASN A 105 2.67 -15.52 -5.24
C ASN A 105 2.08 -14.77 -4.04
N LYS A 106 1.03 -13.97 -4.26
CA LYS A 106 0.34 -13.19 -3.22
C LYS A 106 1.14 -12.03 -2.65
N MET A 107 2.23 -11.63 -3.33
CA MET A 107 3.14 -10.59 -2.85
C MET A 107 2.95 -9.23 -3.54
N ALA A 108 2.35 -9.19 -4.74
CA ALA A 108 2.04 -7.92 -5.41
C ALA A 108 0.80 -7.26 -4.82
N VAL A 109 0.79 -5.91 -4.88
CA VAL A 109 -0.39 -5.09 -4.62
C VAL A 109 -0.90 -4.55 -5.95
N SER A 110 -2.14 -4.91 -6.30
CA SER A 110 -2.79 -4.41 -7.50
C SER A 110 -3.48 -3.08 -7.20
N ILE A 111 -3.19 -2.07 -8.01
CA ILE A 111 -3.74 -0.71 -7.87
C ILE A 111 -4.45 -0.34 -9.16
N GLY A 112 -5.66 0.21 -9.05
CA GLY A 112 -6.42 0.67 -10.20
C GLY A 112 -7.39 1.77 -9.84
N ARG A 113 -8.28 2.12 -10.78
CA ARG A 113 -9.27 3.18 -10.56
C ARG A 113 -8.63 4.53 -10.19
N VAL A 114 -7.44 4.82 -10.73
CA VAL A 114 -6.79 6.12 -10.60
C VAL A 114 -7.64 7.16 -11.31
N ARG A 115 -8.25 8.07 -10.54
CA ARG A 115 -9.23 9.05 -11.05
C ARG A 115 -9.25 10.31 -10.18
N PRO A 116 -9.77 11.43 -10.70
CA PRO A 116 -10.08 12.60 -9.86
C PRO A 116 -11.09 12.23 -8.77
N ALA A 117 -11.07 12.93 -7.66
CA ALA A 117 -12.02 12.79 -6.56
C ALA A 117 -12.46 14.17 -6.06
N ASP A 118 -13.73 14.48 -6.21
CA ASP A 118 -14.29 15.82 -5.93
C ASP A 118 -14.42 16.13 -4.43
N ALA A 119 -14.04 15.19 -3.56
CA ALA A 119 -14.03 15.40 -2.12
C ALA A 119 -13.00 16.44 -1.65
N PHE A 120 -11.98 16.72 -2.47
CA PHE A 120 -10.93 17.71 -2.22
C PHE A 120 -10.63 18.48 -3.50
N GLU A 121 -10.17 19.72 -3.39
CA GLU A 121 -9.80 20.58 -4.53
C GLU A 121 -8.80 19.90 -5.48
N ASN A 122 -7.78 19.23 -4.92
CA ASN A 122 -6.78 18.45 -5.66
C ASN A 122 -6.92 16.97 -5.32
N GLY A 123 -8.16 16.47 -5.39
CA GLY A 123 -8.49 15.13 -4.94
C GLY A 123 -8.15 14.05 -5.96
N MET A 124 -7.67 12.92 -5.48
CA MET A 124 -7.44 11.71 -6.25
C MET A 124 -7.99 10.48 -5.53
N GLY A 125 -8.67 9.62 -6.27
CA GLY A 125 -9.15 8.33 -5.79
C GLY A 125 -8.39 7.16 -6.41
N ILE A 126 -8.11 6.13 -5.63
CA ILE A 126 -7.53 4.87 -6.07
C ILE A 126 -8.18 3.69 -5.34
N ILE A 127 -8.08 2.51 -5.92
CA ILE A 127 -8.41 1.25 -5.23
C ILE A 127 -7.16 0.37 -5.23
N ALA A 128 -6.85 -0.21 -4.08
CA ALA A 128 -5.76 -1.15 -3.91
C ALA A 128 -6.27 -2.51 -3.39
N VAL A 129 -5.71 -3.60 -3.91
CA VAL A 129 -5.99 -4.97 -3.47
C VAL A 129 -4.67 -5.68 -3.17
N GLY A 130 -4.57 -6.26 -1.99
CA GLY A 130 -3.43 -7.08 -1.58
C GLY A 130 -3.90 -8.34 -0.84
N HIS A 131 -3.02 -9.34 -0.70
CA HIS A 131 -3.34 -10.60 -0.03
C HIS A 131 -2.98 -10.53 1.45
N ASN A 132 -3.91 -10.96 2.34
CA ASN A 132 -3.74 -10.95 3.80
C ASN A 132 -2.48 -11.70 4.25
N HIS A 133 -2.34 -12.95 3.82
CA HIS A 133 -1.29 -13.84 4.29
C HIS A 133 0.03 -13.64 3.53
N GLY A 134 -0.01 -13.52 2.21
CA GLY A 134 1.18 -13.27 1.41
C GLY A 134 1.82 -11.93 1.78
N ARG A 135 1.33 -10.86 1.20
CA ARG A 135 1.85 -9.52 1.43
C ARG A 135 1.61 -9.01 2.85
N GLY A 136 0.45 -9.32 3.44
CA GLY A 136 0.04 -8.75 4.74
C GLY A 136 0.70 -9.38 5.96
N THR A 137 1.23 -10.61 5.88
CA THR A 137 1.84 -11.29 7.04
C THR A 137 3.17 -11.97 6.70
N TYR A 138 3.17 -13.27 6.36
CA TYR A 138 4.40 -14.07 6.29
C TYR A 138 5.38 -13.56 5.23
N GLY A 139 4.89 -13.18 4.06
CA GLY A 139 5.78 -12.70 2.99
C GLY A 139 6.48 -11.39 3.35
N ASN A 140 5.77 -10.47 4.00
CA ASN A 140 6.37 -9.23 4.49
C ASN A 140 7.32 -9.48 5.67
N ALA A 141 7.01 -10.45 6.56
CA ALA A 141 7.91 -10.83 7.64
C ALA A 141 9.25 -11.38 7.12
N VAL A 142 9.21 -12.20 6.06
CA VAL A 142 10.43 -12.70 5.39
C VAL A 142 11.22 -11.54 4.80
N LEU A 143 10.58 -10.64 4.03
CA LEU A 143 11.24 -9.46 3.45
C LEU A 143 11.89 -8.56 4.51
N ILE A 144 11.22 -8.34 5.65
CA ILE A 144 11.78 -7.56 6.76
C ILE A 144 13.00 -8.26 7.33
N THR A 145 12.96 -9.58 7.51
CA THR A 145 14.10 -10.36 8.00
C THR A 145 15.28 -10.28 7.03
N GLU A 146 15.05 -10.47 5.74
CA GLU A 146 16.07 -10.30 4.69
C GLU A 146 16.68 -8.90 4.72
N LEU A 147 15.84 -7.86 4.89
CA LEU A 147 16.28 -6.47 5.00
C LEU A 147 17.19 -6.28 6.22
N LEU A 148 16.78 -6.75 7.39
CA LEU A 148 17.55 -6.62 8.63
C LEU A 148 18.92 -7.33 8.54
N VAL A 149 18.97 -8.51 7.93
CA VAL A 149 20.22 -9.22 7.67
C VAL A 149 21.09 -8.43 6.69
N LYS A 150 20.52 -7.96 5.60
CA LYS A 150 21.24 -7.21 4.56
C LYS A 150 21.82 -5.89 5.07
N GLU A 151 21.13 -5.23 5.99
CA GLU A 151 21.57 -3.99 6.64
C GLU A 151 22.52 -4.25 7.84
N GLY A 152 22.80 -5.52 8.18
CA GLY A 152 23.67 -5.87 9.29
C GLY A 152 23.09 -5.58 10.69
N LEU A 153 21.77 -5.50 10.79
CA LEU A 153 21.06 -5.24 12.04
C LEU A 153 20.78 -6.51 12.84
N VAL A 154 20.80 -7.65 12.17
CA VAL A 154 20.73 -9.00 12.74
C VAL A 154 21.66 -9.93 11.95
N GLY A 155 22.25 -10.93 12.59
CA GLY A 155 23.17 -11.89 11.97
C GLY A 155 23.35 -13.12 12.84
#